data_c83d1e3cb0a5311ebcd90b5dc39045da
#
_entry.id   c83d1e3cb0a5311ebcd90b5dc39045da
#
_cell.length_a   1.000
_cell.length_b   1.000
_cell.length_c   1.000
_cell.angle_alpha   90.00
_cell.angle_beta   90.00
_cell.angle_gamma   90.00
#
_symmetry.space_group_name_H-M   'P 1'
#
loop_
_entity.id
_entity.type
_entity.pdbx_description
1 polymer ?
#
loop_
_entity_poly.entity_id
_entity_poly.type
_entity_poly.pdbx_seq_one_letter_code
_entity_poly.pdbx_strand_id
1 'polypeptide(L)'
;HGDHVSGTIMGAGNLDPTTKGMADGSFLYVFGSSNNNYDDVPMLYQNQDVIITSKSYSNGCNAGYTSLAKDLDEQINLHPSLTHVFSAGNDGNSDCGYGAGAGWGNVTGGHKQAKNVIAVANLTQISNLAGSSSRGPAADGRIKPDVGAKGTSVNSTLPNNTYDSFTGTSMACPGVAGCMAQLYQAYKELNGNVNPPSALMKCIVL
;
A
#
# COMPACT_ATOMS: atom_id res chain seq x y z
N HIS A 1 -4.62 -12.42 -8.32
CA HIS A 1 -3.83 -11.41 -7.60
C HIS A 1 -4.71 -10.59 -6.66
N GLY A 2 -5.87 -10.08 -7.15
CA GLY A 2 -6.79 -9.30 -6.33
C GLY A 2 -7.28 -10.04 -5.09
N ASP A 3 -7.67 -11.30 -5.24
CA ASP A 3 -8.10 -12.15 -4.12
C ASP A 3 -7.01 -12.30 -3.07
N HIS A 4 -5.76 -12.50 -3.51
CA HIS A 4 -4.62 -12.63 -2.61
C HIS A 4 -4.35 -11.35 -1.81
N VAL A 5 -4.36 -10.19 -2.47
CA VAL A 5 -4.19 -8.88 -1.83
C VAL A 5 -5.33 -8.60 -0.85
N SER A 6 -6.58 -8.85 -1.25
CA SER A 6 -7.75 -8.68 -0.39
C SER A 6 -7.71 -9.63 0.82
N GLY A 7 -7.34 -10.88 0.61
CA GLY A 7 -7.17 -11.85 1.69
C GLY A 7 -6.09 -11.46 2.70
N THR A 8 -4.99 -10.87 2.23
CA THR A 8 -3.93 -10.37 3.13
C THR A 8 -4.43 -9.24 4.04
N ILE A 9 -5.38 -8.41 3.56
CA ILE A 9 -6.01 -7.39 4.40
C ILE A 9 -7.04 -7.99 5.34
N MET A 10 -8.00 -8.77 4.82
CA MET A 10 -9.22 -9.10 5.54
C MET A 10 -9.67 -10.57 5.45
N GLY A 11 -8.80 -11.48 5.05
CA GLY A 11 -9.11 -12.91 5.05
C GLY A 11 -9.57 -13.37 6.42
N ALA A 12 -10.71 -14.08 6.50
CA ALA A 12 -11.27 -14.50 7.78
C ALA A 12 -10.46 -15.66 8.45
N GLY A 13 -9.65 -16.38 7.68
CA GLY A 13 -8.86 -17.51 8.17
C GLY A 13 -9.71 -18.75 8.53
N ASN A 14 -10.92 -18.87 8.00
CA ASN A 14 -11.88 -19.91 8.40
C ASN A 14 -11.43 -21.32 8.02
N LEU A 15 -10.81 -21.50 6.86
CA LEU A 15 -10.32 -22.79 6.40
C LEU A 15 -8.86 -23.04 6.81
N ASP A 16 -8.06 -21.98 6.86
CA ASP A 16 -6.67 -21.99 7.30
C ASP A 16 -6.39 -20.75 8.16
N PRO A 17 -6.34 -20.88 9.48
CA PRO A 17 -6.08 -19.76 10.39
C PRO A 17 -4.76 -19.01 10.12
N THR A 18 -3.78 -19.64 9.46
CA THR A 18 -2.49 -19.01 9.11
C THR A 18 -2.62 -17.99 7.99
N THR A 19 -3.76 -17.98 7.28
CA THR A 19 -4.09 -17.03 6.21
C THR A 19 -5.02 -15.91 6.67
N LYS A 20 -5.24 -15.78 7.96
CA LYS A 20 -6.03 -14.68 8.53
C LYS A 20 -5.40 -13.34 8.16
N GLY A 21 -6.24 -12.45 7.60
CA GLY A 21 -5.85 -11.10 7.22
C GLY A 21 -5.58 -10.20 8.43
N MET A 22 -4.83 -9.12 8.20
CA MET A 22 -4.45 -8.18 9.26
C MET A 22 -5.64 -7.42 9.85
N ALA A 23 -6.73 -7.27 9.12
CA ALA A 23 -7.93 -6.52 9.53
C ALA A 23 -9.20 -7.25 9.08
N ASP A 24 -9.40 -8.45 9.57
CA ASP A 24 -10.48 -9.38 9.17
C ASP A 24 -11.90 -8.85 9.44
N GLY A 25 -12.05 -7.89 10.33
CA GLY A 25 -13.33 -7.20 10.61
C GLY A 25 -13.65 -6.00 9.74
N SER A 26 -12.79 -5.66 8.76
CA SER A 26 -12.96 -4.47 7.93
C SER A 26 -13.98 -4.68 6.80
N PHE A 27 -14.60 -3.58 6.35
CA PHE A 27 -15.34 -3.55 5.07
C PHE A 27 -14.38 -3.26 3.92
N LEU A 28 -14.55 -3.93 2.80
CA LEU A 28 -13.71 -3.78 1.61
C LEU A 28 -14.54 -3.39 0.38
N TYR A 29 -14.12 -2.32 -0.28
CA TYR A 29 -14.59 -1.94 -1.60
C TYR A 29 -13.54 -2.34 -2.64
N VAL A 30 -13.91 -3.20 -3.59
CA VAL A 30 -12.98 -3.74 -4.61
C VAL A 30 -13.29 -3.13 -5.96
N PHE A 31 -12.25 -2.67 -6.64
CA PHE A 31 -12.32 -2.10 -7.98
C PHE A 31 -11.52 -2.95 -8.98
N GLY A 32 -12.03 -3.03 -10.20
CA GLY A 32 -11.29 -3.66 -11.31
C GLY A 32 -10.08 -2.81 -11.74
N SER A 33 -9.04 -3.49 -12.23
CA SER A 33 -7.79 -2.83 -12.63
C SER A 33 -7.90 -1.92 -13.86
N SER A 34 -8.99 -1.99 -14.60
CA SER A 34 -9.23 -1.17 -15.80
C SER A 34 -9.64 0.27 -15.52
N ASN A 35 -10.03 0.57 -14.27
CA ASN A 35 -10.51 1.89 -13.89
C ASN A 35 -9.43 2.63 -13.09
N ASN A 36 -9.21 3.89 -13.44
CA ASN A 36 -8.47 4.81 -12.59
C ASN A 36 -9.37 5.22 -11.41
N ASN A 37 -9.27 4.47 -10.31
CA ASN A 37 -10.18 4.60 -9.17
C ASN A 37 -9.85 5.76 -8.24
N TYR A 38 -8.89 6.62 -8.61
CA TYR A 38 -8.52 7.75 -7.75
C TYR A 38 -9.61 8.80 -7.70
N ASP A 39 -10.36 8.96 -8.79
CA ASP A 39 -11.45 9.95 -8.88
C ASP A 39 -12.66 9.56 -8.02
N ASP A 40 -12.85 8.26 -7.75
CA ASP A 40 -13.95 7.75 -6.93
C ASP A 40 -13.65 7.83 -5.42
N VAL A 41 -12.38 7.93 -5.03
CA VAL A 41 -11.96 7.90 -3.63
C VAL A 41 -12.56 9.02 -2.78
N PRO A 42 -12.62 10.30 -3.24
CA PRO A 42 -13.27 11.37 -2.47
C PRO A 42 -14.75 11.10 -2.18
N MET A 43 -15.47 10.57 -3.16
CA MET A 43 -16.88 10.20 -3.00
C MET A 43 -17.06 9.05 -1.99
N LEU A 44 -16.21 8.03 -2.06
CA LEU A 44 -16.25 6.91 -1.13
C LEU A 44 -15.85 7.33 0.29
N TYR A 45 -14.90 8.24 0.42
CA TYR A 45 -14.54 8.84 1.70
C TYR A 45 -15.73 9.56 2.34
N GLN A 46 -16.42 10.39 1.57
CA GLN A 46 -17.55 11.20 2.07
C GLN A 46 -18.80 10.36 2.38
N ASN A 47 -19.10 9.36 1.54
CA ASN A 47 -20.39 8.66 1.60
C ASN A 47 -20.32 7.29 2.27
N GLN A 48 -19.11 6.70 2.38
CA GLN A 48 -18.92 5.33 2.84
C GLN A 48 -17.84 5.19 3.92
N ASP A 49 -17.27 6.30 4.39
CA ASP A 49 -16.16 6.33 5.38
C ASP A 49 -14.95 5.48 4.94
N VAL A 50 -14.66 5.44 3.64
CA VAL A 50 -13.46 4.77 3.10
C VAL A 50 -12.24 5.65 3.36
N ILE A 51 -11.47 5.30 4.37
CA ILE A 51 -10.34 6.10 4.87
C ILE A 51 -8.97 5.54 4.48
N ILE A 52 -8.91 4.30 4.01
CA ILE A 52 -7.66 3.65 3.59
C ILE A 52 -7.84 3.05 2.21
N THR A 53 -6.90 3.29 1.32
CA THR A 53 -6.81 2.58 0.04
C THR A 53 -5.55 1.74 0.00
N SER A 54 -5.64 0.54 -0.57
CA SER A 54 -4.52 -0.37 -0.79
C SER A 54 -4.36 -0.66 -2.28
N LYS A 55 -3.19 -0.37 -2.85
CA LYS A 55 -2.96 -0.46 -4.30
C LYS A 55 -1.65 -1.18 -4.61
N SER A 56 -1.81 -2.41 -5.11
CA SER A 56 -0.70 -3.32 -5.40
C SER A 56 -0.49 -3.52 -6.91
N TYR A 57 -0.18 -2.43 -7.62
CA TYR A 57 0.14 -2.46 -9.05
C TYR A 57 1.24 -1.45 -9.39
N SER A 58 1.73 -1.47 -10.62
CA SER A 58 2.78 -0.58 -11.12
C SER A 58 2.35 0.07 -12.44
N ASN A 59 2.73 1.33 -12.63
CA ASN A 59 2.59 2.08 -13.88
C ASN A 59 3.94 2.20 -14.62
N GLY A 60 4.86 1.28 -14.36
CA GLY A 60 6.19 1.30 -14.94
C GLY A 60 7.19 2.16 -14.16
N CYS A 61 8.41 2.12 -14.67
CA CYS A 61 9.58 2.80 -14.14
C CYS A 61 9.60 4.28 -14.55
N ASN A 62 10.46 5.07 -13.92
CA ASN A 62 10.83 6.41 -14.37
C ASN A 62 9.67 7.43 -14.44
N ALA A 63 8.74 7.36 -13.54
CA ALA A 63 7.58 8.27 -13.56
C ALA A 63 7.80 9.62 -12.84
N GLY A 64 8.65 9.70 -11.84
CA GLY A 64 8.85 10.90 -11.03
C GLY A 64 7.57 11.39 -10.32
N TYR A 65 7.55 12.66 -9.92
CA TYR A 65 6.37 13.32 -9.35
C TYR A 65 5.48 13.83 -10.47
N THR A 66 4.45 13.08 -10.81
CA THR A 66 3.52 13.35 -11.91
C THR A 66 2.27 14.11 -11.43
N SER A 67 1.39 14.49 -12.38
CA SER A 67 0.05 15.02 -12.06
C SER A 67 -0.71 14.10 -11.13
N LEU A 68 -0.65 12.78 -11.36
CA LEU A 68 -1.29 11.79 -10.51
C LEU A 68 -0.73 11.80 -9.06
N ALA A 69 0.57 12.03 -8.88
CA ALA A 69 1.13 12.20 -7.53
C ALA A 69 0.59 13.46 -6.84
N LYS A 70 0.43 14.55 -7.61
CA LYS A 70 -0.17 15.78 -7.13
C LYS A 70 -1.63 15.58 -6.72
N ASP A 71 -2.42 14.92 -7.57
CA ASP A 71 -3.84 14.65 -7.31
C ASP A 71 -4.03 13.85 -6.02
N LEU A 72 -3.18 12.84 -5.77
CA LEU A 72 -3.21 12.06 -4.53
C LEU A 72 -2.83 12.89 -3.30
N ASP A 73 -1.83 13.74 -3.41
CA ASP A 73 -1.45 14.64 -2.32
C ASP A 73 -2.56 15.67 -2.03
N GLU A 74 -3.26 16.15 -3.06
CA GLU A 74 -4.44 17.03 -2.92
C GLU A 74 -5.61 16.29 -2.26
N GLN A 75 -5.89 15.04 -2.64
CA GLN A 75 -6.93 14.24 -1.99
C GLN A 75 -6.67 14.07 -0.49
N ILE A 76 -5.43 13.74 -0.09
CA ILE A 76 -5.06 13.60 1.32
C ILE A 76 -5.18 14.94 2.06
N ASN A 77 -4.82 16.04 1.42
CA ASN A 77 -4.95 17.37 2.01
C ASN A 77 -6.43 17.79 2.21
N LEU A 78 -7.29 17.48 1.24
CA LEU A 78 -8.73 17.77 1.31
C LEU A 78 -9.49 16.82 2.24
N HIS A 79 -8.98 15.62 2.44
CA HIS A 79 -9.56 14.55 3.24
C HIS A 79 -8.57 14.11 4.32
N PRO A 80 -8.44 14.83 5.44
CA PRO A 80 -7.33 14.68 6.40
C PRO A 80 -7.17 13.30 7.03
N SER A 81 -8.20 12.46 7.01
CA SER A 81 -8.12 11.08 7.51
C SER A 81 -7.87 10.05 6.40
N LEU A 82 -7.76 10.47 5.13
CA LEU A 82 -7.54 9.57 4.01
C LEU A 82 -6.07 9.15 3.94
N THR A 83 -5.82 7.85 3.83
CA THR A 83 -4.47 7.28 3.64
C THR A 83 -4.42 6.42 2.39
N HIS A 84 -3.46 6.69 1.51
CA HIS A 84 -3.16 5.86 0.37
C HIS A 84 -1.92 5.01 0.64
N VAL A 85 -2.05 3.68 0.52
CA VAL A 85 -0.95 2.72 0.68
C VAL A 85 -0.66 2.07 -0.68
N PHE A 86 0.59 2.10 -1.11
CA PHE A 86 1.04 1.57 -2.39
C PHE A 86 2.18 0.58 -2.24
N SER A 87 2.21 -0.45 -3.08
CA SER A 87 3.41 -1.25 -3.28
C SER A 87 4.51 -0.42 -3.96
N ALA A 88 5.75 -0.45 -3.48
CA ALA A 88 6.83 0.36 -4.05
C ALA A 88 7.23 -0.04 -5.48
N GLY A 89 7.03 -1.31 -5.83
CA GLY A 89 7.40 -1.90 -7.11
C GLY A 89 8.39 -3.05 -6.94
N ASN A 90 8.59 -3.83 -8.02
CA ASN A 90 9.44 -5.01 -8.03
C ASN A 90 10.61 -4.88 -9.03
N ASP A 91 11.06 -3.66 -9.26
CA ASP A 91 12.12 -3.32 -10.21
C ASP A 91 13.46 -3.04 -9.52
N GLY A 92 13.71 -3.68 -8.37
CA GLY A 92 14.89 -3.45 -7.54
C GLY A 92 16.25 -3.62 -8.21
N ASN A 93 16.30 -4.29 -9.36
CA ASN A 93 17.52 -4.45 -10.16
C ASN A 93 17.59 -3.53 -11.39
N SER A 94 16.54 -2.74 -11.63
CA SER A 94 16.43 -1.89 -12.82
C SER A 94 17.03 -0.51 -12.59
N ASP A 95 17.55 0.09 -13.65
CA ASP A 95 17.81 1.53 -13.72
C ASP A 95 16.58 2.22 -14.34
N CYS A 96 15.92 3.05 -13.58
CA CYS A 96 14.74 3.80 -14.02
C CYS A 96 15.06 5.22 -14.53
N GLY A 97 16.34 5.51 -14.76
CA GLY A 97 16.77 6.76 -15.39
C GLY A 97 16.75 7.99 -14.46
N TYR A 98 16.69 7.80 -13.15
CA TYR A 98 16.77 8.92 -12.17
C TYR A 98 18.20 9.32 -11.82
N GLY A 99 19.21 8.69 -12.43
CA GLY A 99 20.61 8.97 -12.13
C GLY A 99 21.10 8.43 -10.78
N ALA A 100 20.30 7.64 -10.08
CA ALA A 100 20.68 7.03 -8.80
C ALA A 100 21.54 5.75 -8.98
N GLY A 101 21.73 5.31 -10.21
CA GLY A 101 22.46 4.08 -10.56
C GLY A 101 21.59 2.82 -10.59
N ALA A 102 22.15 1.75 -11.14
CA ALA A 102 21.48 0.46 -11.22
C ALA A 102 21.11 -0.06 -9.82
N GLY A 103 19.88 -0.50 -9.65
CA GLY A 103 19.38 -1.01 -8.39
C GLY A 103 18.85 0.05 -7.42
N TRP A 104 18.87 1.33 -7.80
CA TRP A 104 18.39 2.45 -7.02
C TRP A 104 17.50 3.38 -7.85
N GLY A 105 16.72 4.25 -7.19
CA GLY A 105 15.84 5.20 -7.88
C GLY A 105 14.78 4.52 -8.74
N ASN A 106 14.31 3.33 -8.37
CA ASN A 106 13.43 2.49 -9.17
C ASN A 106 12.05 2.23 -8.53
N VAL A 107 11.61 3.08 -7.61
CA VAL A 107 10.22 3.09 -7.15
C VAL A 107 9.32 3.40 -8.33
N THR A 108 8.41 2.48 -8.67
CA THR A 108 7.67 2.50 -9.91
C THR A 108 6.41 3.34 -9.86
N GLY A 109 6.11 4.05 -10.96
CA GLY A 109 4.88 4.83 -11.12
C GLY A 109 4.86 6.16 -10.37
N GLY A 110 4.29 7.20 -10.97
CA GLY A 110 4.25 8.54 -10.39
C GLY A 110 3.45 8.64 -9.09
N HIS A 111 2.36 7.89 -8.98
CA HIS A 111 1.51 7.87 -7.79
C HIS A 111 2.25 7.46 -6.50
N LYS A 112 3.24 6.57 -6.60
CA LYS A 112 4.05 6.11 -5.45
C LYS A 112 5.10 7.15 -5.03
N GLN A 113 5.34 8.14 -5.88
CA GLN A 113 6.22 9.27 -5.64
C GLN A 113 5.53 10.45 -4.94
N ALA A 114 4.21 10.36 -4.72
CA ALA A 114 3.46 11.35 -3.95
C ALA A 114 4.04 11.47 -2.52
N LYS A 115 3.95 12.67 -1.94
CA LYS A 115 4.61 13.01 -0.67
C LYS A 115 3.89 12.41 0.53
N ASN A 116 2.55 12.39 0.47
CA ASN A 116 1.70 12.03 1.59
C ASN A 116 1.29 10.55 1.60
N VAL A 117 1.47 9.83 0.49
CA VAL A 117 1.18 8.39 0.40
C VAL A 117 2.23 7.56 1.17
N ILE A 118 1.88 6.33 1.50
CA ILE A 118 2.78 5.33 2.07
C ILE A 118 3.17 4.35 0.96
N ALA A 119 4.43 4.35 0.54
CA ALA A 119 4.99 3.37 -0.37
C ALA A 119 5.70 2.27 0.42
N VAL A 120 5.41 1.00 0.13
CA VAL A 120 5.81 -0.14 0.94
C VAL A 120 6.82 -1.02 0.20
N ALA A 121 7.99 -1.22 0.78
CA ALA A 121 9.01 -2.17 0.33
C ALA A 121 8.67 -3.61 0.74
N ASN A 122 9.21 -4.58 -0.02
CA ASN A 122 9.12 -5.99 0.32
C ASN A 122 10.30 -6.42 1.20
N LEU A 123 10.01 -6.95 2.37
CA LEU A 123 10.96 -7.61 3.24
C LEU A 123 10.82 -9.14 3.18
N THR A 124 11.94 -9.81 3.36
CA THR A 124 11.98 -11.27 3.56
C THR A 124 11.44 -11.66 4.94
N GLN A 125 11.34 -12.96 5.21
CA GLN A 125 10.89 -13.45 6.52
C GLN A 125 11.83 -13.07 7.67
N ILE A 126 13.10 -12.83 7.38
CA ILE A 126 14.12 -12.40 8.36
C ILE A 126 14.37 -10.87 8.32
N SER A 127 13.39 -10.12 7.83
CA SER A 127 13.39 -8.65 7.77
C SER A 127 14.49 -8.01 6.92
N ASN A 128 15.10 -8.76 5.98
CA ASN A 128 16.00 -8.19 5.00
C ASN A 128 15.20 -7.65 3.80
N LEU A 129 15.68 -6.57 3.20
CA LEU A 129 15.10 -6.06 1.95
C LEU A 129 15.22 -7.11 0.84
N ALA A 130 14.10 -7.50 0.23
CA ALA A 130 14.10 -8.43 -0.90
C ALA A 130 14.82 -7.81 -2.11
N GLY A 131 15.63 -8.60 -2.81
CA GLY A 131 16.42 -8.11 -3.94
C GLY A 131 15.59 -7.49 -5.06
N SER A 132 14.39 -8.01 -5.29
CA SER A 132 13.44 -7.48 -6.28
C SER A 132 12.71 -6.23 -5.83
N SER A 133 12.71 -5.88 -4.54
CA SER A 133 11.98 -4.70 -4.05
C SER A 133 12.57 -3.42 -4.62
N SER A 134 11.73 -2.58 -5.19
CA SER A 134 12.13 -1.25 -5.64
C SER A 134 12.65 -0.40 -4.49
N ARG A 135 13.67 0.42 -4.80
CA ARG A 135 14.42 1.28 -3.86
C ARG A 135 14.40 2.72 -4.32
N GLY A 136 14.46 3.63 -3.36
CA GLY A 136 14.64 5.07 -3.62
C GLY A 136 16.07 5.46 -4.06
N PRO A 137 16.34 6.73 -4.08
CA PRO A 137 15.42 7.81 -3.74
C PRO A 137 14.31 7.98 -4.77
N ALA A 138 13.29 8.82 -4.45
CA ALA A 138 12.39 9.37 -5.45
C ALA A 138 13.17 10.27 -6.44
N ALA A 139 12.61 10.57 -7.61
CA ALA A 139 13.31 11.35 -8.64
C ALA A 139 13.76 12.75 -8.17
N ASP A 140 13.11 13.31 -7.16
CA ASP A 140 13.44 14.59 -6.52
C ASP A 140 14.31 14.46 -5.26
N GLY A 141 14.90 13.28 -5.02
CA GLY A 141 15.81 13.00 -3.91
C GLY A 141 15.15 12.62 -2.59
N ARG A 142 13.81 12.62 -2.48
CA ARG A 142 13.13 12.22 -1.25
C ARG A 142 13.32 10.75 -0.95
N ILE A 143 13.33 10.40 0.35
CA ILE A 143 13.37 9.02 0.80
C ILE A 143 12.06 8.32 0.39
N LYS A 144 12.22 7.22 -0.34
CA LYS A 144 11.19 6.25 -0.69
C LYS A 144 11.84 4.86 -0.81
N PRO A 145 11.14 3.75 -0.58
CA PRO A 145 9.82 3.63 0.04
C PRO A 145 9.77 4.20 1.45
N ASP A 146 8.56 4.45 1.97
CA ASP A 146 8.37 5.03 3.31
C ASP A 146 8.58 3.98 4.41
N VAL A 147 8.08 2.76 4.19
CA VAL A 147 8.17 1.65 5.15
C VAL A 147 8.47 0.34 4.44
N GLY A 148 8.86 -0.68 5.19
CA GLY A 148 8.99 -2.05 4.72
C GLY A 148 8.08 -3.01 5.50
N ALA A 149 7.52 -4.00 4.82
CA ALA A 149 6.76 -5.08 5.44
C ALA A 149 7.05 -6.42 4.75
N LYS A 150 6.72 -7.53 5.44
CA LYS A 150 6.86 -8.87 4.88
C LYS A 150 6.02 -8.98 3.61
N GLY A 151 6.66 -9.24 2.49
CA GLY A 151 6.04 -9.47 1.20
C GLY A 151 6.62 -10.70 0.48
N THR A 152 7.54 -11.42 1.12
CA THR A 152 8.14 -12.65 0.58
C THR A 152 7.43 -13.87 1.16
N SER A 153 6.97 -14.77 0.27
CA SER A 153 6.25 -16.00 0.64
C SER A 153 5.09 -15.73 1.59
N VAL A 154 4.22 -14.80 1.21
CA VAL A 154 2.99 -14.51 1.94
C VAL A 154 1.90 -15.45 1.44
N ASN A 155 1.37 -16.29 2.33
CA ASN A 155 0.25 -17.18 2.04
C ASN A 155 -1.07 -16.42 2.20
N SER A 156 -1.96 -16.50 1.21
CA SER A 156 -3.26 -15.83 1.25
C SER A 156 -4.26 -16.48 0.30
N THR A 157 -5.48 -15.97 0.29
CA THR A 157 -6.61 -16.53 -0.44
C THR A 157 -6.46 -16.41 -1.96
N LEU A 158 -6.97 -17.41 -2.65
CA LEU A 158 -7.14 -17.45 -4.10
C LEU A 158 -8.59 -17.85 -4.47
N PRO A 159 -8.99 -17.70 -5.74
CA PRO A 159 -10.29 -18.17 -6.21
C PRO A 159 -10.53 -19.65 -5.88
N ASN A 160 -11.81 -20.05 -5.81
CA ASN A 160 -12.24 -21.42 -5.53
C ASN A 160 -11.81 -21.97 -4.14
N ASN A 161 -11.73 -21.10 -3.13
CA ASN A 161 -11.37 -21.47 -1.75
C ASN A 161 -10.00 -22.16 -1.65
N THR A 162 -9.05 -21.72 -2.45
CA THR A 162 -7.67 -22.19 -2.38
C THR A 162 -6.75 -21.11 -1.78
N TYR A 163 -5.53 -21.50 -1.48
CA TYR A 163 -4.49 -20.63 -0.93
C TYR A 163 -3.18 -20.88 -1.66
N ASP A 164 -2.35 -19.86 -1.77
CA ASP A 164 -0.98 -20.00 -2.26
C ASP A 164 -0.09 -18.86 -1.74
N SER A 165 1.21 -19.07 -1.85
CA SER A 165 2.23 -18.11 -1.40
C SER A 165 2.74 -17.27 -2.56
N PHE A 166 2.52 -15.95 -2.49
CA PHE A 166 3.06 -14.99 -3.45
C PHE A 166 4.19 -14.16 -2.83
N THR A 167 5.04 -13.61 -3.71
CA THR A 167 6.17 -12.75 -3.31
C THR A 167 6.15 -11.46 -4.12
N GLY A 168 6.29 -10.34 -3.44
CA GLY A 168 6.40 -9.00 -4.04
C GLY A 168 5.98 -7.89 -3.08
N THR A 169 6.28 -6.66 -3.47
CA THR A 169 5.77 -5.48 -2.75
C THR A 169 4.24 -5.42 -2.76
N SER A 170 3.61 -6.13 -3.71
CA SER A 170 2.15 -6.31 -3.76
C SER A 170 1.58 -7.07 -2.56
N MET A 171 2.36 -7.89 -1.88
CA MET A 171 1.99 -8.63 -0.68
C MET A 171 2.34 -7.86 0.60
N ALA A 172 3.41 -7.07 0.57
CA ALA A 172 3.78 -6.18 1.66
C ALA A 172 2.77 -5.03 1.86
N CYS A 173 2.33 -4.42 0.76
CA CYS A 173 1.39 -3.29 0.76
C CYS A 173 0.08 -3.59 1.52
N PRO A 174 -0.67 -4.65 1.23
CA PRO A 174 -1.90 -4.97 1.95
C PRO A 174 -1.67 -5.28 3.42
N GLY A 175 -0.51 -5.85 3.78
CA GLY A 175 -0.13 -6.03 5.18
C GLY A 175 -0.09 -4.70 5.94
N VAL A 176 0.57 -3.68 5.37
CA VAL A 176 0.60 -2.33 5.95
C VAL A 176 -0.80 -1.70 5.96
N ALA A 177 -1.59 -1.85 4.90
CA ALA A 177 -2.94 -1.30 4.85
C ALA A 177 -3.84 -1.90 5.95
N GLY A 178 -3.74 -3.21 6.21
CA GLY A 178 -4.45 -3.85 7.32
C GLY A 178 -3.96 -3.38 8.70
N CYS A 179 -2.65 -3.21 8.90
CA CYS A 179 -2.12 -2.60 10.12
C CYS A 179 -2.64 -1.17 10.33
N MET A 180 -2.73 -0.38 9.26
CA MET A 180 -3.32 0.96 9.32
C MET A 180 -4.78 0.90 9.75
N ALA A 181 -5.57 -0.06 9.24
CA ALA A 181 -6.97 -0.22 9.66
C ALA A 181 -7.09 -0.50 11.18
N GLN A 182 -6.22 -1.34 11.72
CA GLN A 182 -6.18 -1.59 13.17
C GLN A 182 -5.81 -0.32 13.97
N LEU A 183 -4.83 0.44 13.50
CA LEU A 183 -4.42 1.71 14.14
C LEU A 183 -5.55 2.73 14.11
N TYR A 184 -6.26 2.86 12.99
CA TYR A 184 -7.42 3.72 12.87
C TYR A 184 -8.54 3.31 13.84
N GLN A 185 -8.84 2.02 13.92
CA GLN A 185 -9.81 1.51 14.87
C GLN A 185 -9.43 1.83 16.32
N ALA A 186 -8.20 1.52 16.71
CA ALA A 186 -7.70 1.79 18.05
C ALA A 186 -7.77 3.29 18.40
N TYR A 187 -7.43 4.16 17.46
CA TYR A 187 -7.55 5.59 17.66
C TYR A 187 -9.02 6.03 17.85
N LYS A 188 -9.92 5.55 16.99
CA LYS A 188 -11.37 5.85 17.07
C LYS A 188 -11.95 5.41 18.42
N GLU A 189 -11.60 4.23 18.89
CA GLU A 189 -12.07 3.71 20.21
C GLU A 189 -11.63 4.61 21.37
N LEU A 190 -10.41 5.15 21.32
CA LEU A 190 -9.86 6.01 22.35
C LEU A 190 -10.28 7.49 22.24
N ASN A 191 -10.79 7.92 21.09
CA ASN A 191 -11.06 9.33 20.79
C ASN A 191 -12.51 9.60 20.37
N GLY A 192 -13.48 8.90 20.95
CA GLY A 192 -14.91 9.19 20.75
C GLY A 192 -15.39 8.92 19.31
N ASN A 193 -14.85 7.91 18.67
CA ASN A 193 -15.19 7.49 17.31
C ASN A 193 -14.83 8.50 16.20
N VAL A 194 -13.84 9.35 16.43
CA VAL A 194 -13.34 10.31 15.44
C VAL A 194 -12.20 9.67 14.65
N ASN A 195 -12.20 9.85 13.33
CA ASN A 195 -11.10 9.38 12.48
C ASN A 195 -9.82 10.19 12.76
N PRO A 196 -8.64 9.52 12.89
CA PRO A 196 -7.37 10.20 13.08
C PRO A 196 -6.94 10.97 11.82
N PRO A 197 -6.11 12.02 11.97
CA PRO A 197 -5.41 12.57 10.84
C PRO A 197 -4.46 11.53 10.21
N SER A 198 -4.47 11.40 8.89
CA SER A 198 -3.59 10.47 8.16
C SER A 198 -2.10 10.76 8.40
N ALA A 199 -1.74 12.05 8.57
CA ALA A 199 -0.38 12.45 8.90
C ALA A 199 0.10 11.86 10.25
N LEU A 200 -0.77 11.83 11.28
CA LEU A 200 -0.48 11.20 12.56
C LEU A 200 -0.27 9.69 12.37
N MET A 201 -1.17 9.04 11.65
CA MET A 201 -1.07 7.60 11.39
C MET A 201 0.18 7.25 10.58
N LYS A 202 0.54 8.07 9.58
CA LYS A 202 1.78 7.90 8.84
C LYS A 202 3.00 8.04 9.74
N CYS A 203 3.04 9.03 10.64
CA CYS A 203 4.14 9.20 11.60
C CYS A 203 4.32 8.01 12.55
N ILE A 204 3.23 7.32 12.91
CA ILE A 204 3.29 6.16 13.82
C ILE A 204 3.98 4.96 13.15
N VAL A 205 3.85 4.80 11.82
CA VAL A 205 4.39 3.65 11.09
C VAL A 205 5.76 3.91 10.46
N LEU A 206 6.24 5.16 10.44
CA LEU A 206 7.58 5.54 9.99
C LEU A 206 8.62 5.37 11.10
#